data_4e5795d95f61bc1c8731ff399f49a6f5
#
_entry.id   4e5795d95f61bc1c8731ff399f49a6f5
#
_cell.length_a   1.000
_cell.length_b   1.000
_cell.length_c   1.000
_cell.angle_alpha   90.00
_cell.angle_beta   90.00
_cell.angle_gamma   90.00
#
_symmetry.space_group_name_H-M   'P 1'
#
loop_
_entity.id
_entity.type
_entity.pdbx_description
1 polymer ?
#
loop_
_entity_poly.entity_id
_entity_poly.type
_entity_poly.pdbx_seq_one_letter_code
_entity_poly.pdbx_strand_id
1 'polypeptide(L)'
;MLDRMASGVTQLFPLWAVIVGILSLYEPSYFLWYGKDAIGVGLGIIMLGMGMTLEFTDFWRVWKEPKLIGMGVVSQFLIMPAWGAFLAWSMSLPSEMAVGLILVASCPGGTASNVVVFLAKANVALSVSLTMASTLLAIFLTPWLTNLYAGHYLAIDGWALLKSILLIVLFPVFLGLLWKRVFEKSARLVSRVSPLISVLFILLIVGYVLAAKRDIILGYWSTLLTAVIFLHFGGFFLGYIVGVLFKRDQSECRTFAIEVGMQNSGLGMALASRHFSHLPMVQTPCALSAVVHCLIGSLLAFWWNHKK
;
A
#
# COMPACT_ATOMS: atom_id res chain seq x y z
N MET A 1 21.57 -18.75 4.75
CA MET A 1 22.07 -17.44 5.25
C MET A 1 21.28 -16.29 4.64
N LEU A 2 21.13 -16.22 3.32
CA LEU A 2 20.36 -15.17 2.61
C LEU A 2 18.91 -15.07 3.09
N ASP A 3 18.19 -16.20 3.25
CA ASP A 3 16.79 -16.19 3.68
C ASP A 3 16.60 -15.62 5.10
N ARG A 4 17.54 -15.89 6.02
CA ARG A 4 17.51 -15.35 7.39
C ARG A 4 17.82 -13.83 7.42
N MET A 5 18.74 -13.37 6.58
CA MET A 5 19.05 -11.94 6.47
C MET A 5 17.89 -11.19 5.81
N ALA A 6 17.35 -11.73 4.70
CA ALA A 6 16.20 -11.14 4.03
C ALA A 6 14.99 -11.04 4.97
N SER A 7 14.68 -12.10 5.71
CA SER A 7 13.57 -12.09 6.68
C SER A 7 13.79 -11.10 7.82
N GLY A 8 15.02 -10.99 8.36
CA GLY A 8 15.33 -10.03 9.42
C GLY A 8 15.16 -8.58 8.98
N VAL A 9 15.69 -8.21 7.80
CA VAL A 9 15.54 -6.86 7.25
C VAL A 9 14.07 -6.53 6.95
N THR A 10 13.33 -7.49 6.38
CA THR A 10 11.91 -7.30 6.05
C THR A 10 11.04 -7.16 7.30
N GLN A 11 11.34 -7.91 8.37
CA GLN A 11 10.63 -7.80 9.65
C GLN A 11 10.86 -6.44 10.33
N LEU A 12 12.03 -5.82 10.11
CA LEU A 12 12.35 -4.50 10.62
C LEU A 12 11.91 -3.36 9.69
N PHE A 13 11.13 -3.66 8.62
CA PHE A 13 10.65 -2.65 7.66
C PHE A 13 10.02 -1.41 8.33
N PRO A 14 9.15 -1.54 9.37
CA PRO A 14 8.59 -0.39 10.05
C PRO A 14 9.66 0.52 10.67
N LEU A 15 10.70 -0.06 11.27
CA LEU A 15 11.82 0.69 11.82
C LEU A 15 12.59 1.43 10.72
N TRP A 16 12.88 0.75 9.61
CA TRP A 16 13.56 1.38 8.46
C TRP A 16 12.74 2.51 7.87
N ALA A 17 11.41 2.35 7.79
CA ALA A 17 10.51 3.39 7.28
C ALA A 17 10.54 4.66 8.15
N VAL A 18 10.62 4.51 9.48
CA VAL A 18 10.77 5.64 10.40
C VAL A 18 12.14 6.29 10.26
N ILE A 19 13.21 5.49 10.24
CA ILE A 19 14.58 6.01 10.09
C ILE A 19 14.72 6.80 8.78
N VAL A 20 14.26 6.22 7.66
CA VAL A 20 14.26 6.89 6.35
C VAL A 20 13.40 8.14 6.39
N GLY A 21 12.21 8.09 7.01
CA GLY A 21 11.33 9.24 7.17
C GLY A 21 12.03 10.40 7.92
N ILE A 22 12.66 10.11 9.05
CA ILE A 22 13.39 11.11 9.84
C ILE A 22 14.58 11.65 9.03
N LEU A 23 15.40 10.78 8.45
CA LEU A 23 16.57 11.18 7.67
C LEU A 23 16.19 12.02 6.45
N SER A 24 15.09 11.69 5.77
CA SER A 24 14.61 12.45 4.60
C SER A 24 14.17 13.87 4.95
N LEU A 25 13.58 14.05 6.14
CA LEU A 25 13.17 15.36 6.63
C LEU A 25 14.33 16.14 7.27
N TYR A 26 15.32 15.46 7.82
CA TYR A 26 16.51 16.09 8.41
C TYR A 26 17.50 16.55 7.34
N GLU A 27 17.93 15.62 6.46
CA GLU A 27 18.90 15.88 5.40
C GLU A 27 18.38 15.33 4.04
N PRO A 28 17.62 16.16 3.29
CA PRO A 28 16.98 15.74 2.04
C PRO A 28 17.95 15.25 0.97
N SER A 29 19.21 15.74 0.97
CA SER A 29 20.22 15.39 -0.03
C SER A 29 20.48 13.89 -0.13
N TYR A 30 20.27 13.13 0.96
CA TYR A 30 20.44 11.68 0.99
C TYR A 30 19.48 10.94 0.06
N PHE A 31 18.34 11.53 -0.32
CA PHE A 31 17.31 10.85 -1.10
C PHE A 31 16.96 11.57 -2.41
N LEU A 32 17.29 12.86 -2.57
CA LEU A 32 16.93 13.63 -3.77
C LEU A 32 17.54 13.08 -5.06
N TRP A 33 18.66 12.35 -4.98
CA TRP A 33 19.30 11.70 -6.14
C TRP A 33 18.40 10.65 -6.82
N TYR A 34 17.44 10.05 -6.09
CA TYR A 34 16.56 9.02 -6.64
C TYR A 34 15.67 9.57 -7.77
N GLY A 35 15.19 10.80 -7.63
CA GLY A 35 14.42 11.50 -8.66
C GLY A 35 12.98 10.98 -8.85
N LYS A 36 12.13 11.86 -9.36
CA LYS A 36 10.70 11.55 -9.58
C LYS A 36 10.45 10.45 -10.60
N ASP A 37 11.29 10.36 -11.62
CA ASP A 37 11.12 9.42 -12.73
C ASP A 37 11.40 7.97 -12.30
N ALA A 38 12.25 7.79 -11.28
CA ALA A 38 12.56 6.48 -10.72
C ALA A 38 11.41 5.88 -9.88
N ILE A 39 10.44 6.69 -9.42
CA ILE A 39 9.29 6.19 -8.63
C ILE A 39 8.52 5.11 -9.41
N GLY A 40 8.17 5.39 -10.68
CA GLY A 40 7.44 4.44 -11.52
C GLY A 40 8.24 3.18 -11.81
N VAL A 41 9.55 3.31 -12.03
CA VAL A 41 10.46 2.17 -12.26
C VAL A 41 10.58 1.32 -11.01
N GLY A 42 10.81 1.94 -9.86
CA GLY A 42 10.90 1.24 -8.57
C GLY A 42 9.63 0.46 -8.24
N LEU A 43 8.46 1.09 -8.43
CA LEU A 43 7.19 0.41 -8.26
C LEU A 43 7.01 -0.75 -9.27
N GLY A 44 7.40 -0.56 -10.52
CA GLY A 44 7.37 -1.62 -11.53
C GLY A 44 8.23 -2.84 -11.13
N ILE A 45 9.40 -2.62 -10.55
CA ILE A 45 10.27 -3.69 -10.03
C ILE A 45 9.60 -4.42 -8.85
N ILE A 46 8.95 -3.68 -7.94
CA ILE A 46 8.18 -4.27 -6.84
C ILE A 46 7.05 -5.14 -7.38
N MET A 47 6.29 -4.65 -8.36
CA MET A 47 5.17 -5.36 -8.97
C MET A 47 5.62 -6.59 -9.77
N LEU A 48 6.74 -6.51 -10.46
CA LEU A 48 7.37 -7.65 -11.14
C LEU A 48 7.73 -8.74 -10.12
N GLY A 49 8.39 -8.36 -9.02
CA GLY A 49 8.71 -9.27 -7.92
C GLY A 49 7.46 -9.92 -7.32
N MET A 50 6.39 -9.14 -7.11
CA MET A 50 5.10 -9.66 -6.67
C MET A 50 4.57 -10.72 -7.65
N GLY A 51 4.58 -10.43 -8.96
CA GLY A 51 4.16 -11.39 -9.98
C GLY A 51 4.93 -12.72 -9.93
N MET A 52 6.25 -12.67 -9.65
CA MET A 52 7.06 -13.88 -9.50
C MET A 52 6.75 -14.67 -8.21
N THR A 53 6.21 -14.05 -7.19
CA THR A 53 5.83 -14.73 -5.92
C THR A 53 4.47 -15.39 -6.00
N LEU A 54 3.55 -14.92 -6.83
CA LEU A 54 2.20 -15.47 -6.96
C LEU A 54 2.22 -16.94 -7.42
N GLU A 55 1.32 -17.73 -6.83
CA GLU A 55 1.08 -19.13 -7.18
C GLU A 55 -0.26 -19.30 -7.90
N PHE A 56 -0.35 -20.34 -8.74
CA PHE A 56 -1.63 -20.66 -9.40
C PHE A 56 -2.72 -20.99 -8.39
N THR A 57 -2.31 -21.53 -7.26
CA THR A 57 -3.18 -21.83 -6.11
C THR A 57 -3.83 -20.59 -5.49
N ASP A 58 -3.19 -19.40 -5.61
CA ASP A 58 -3.74 -18.15 -5.09
C ASP A 58 -4.97 -17.74 -5.93
N PHE A 59 -4.87 -17.86 -7.26
CA PHE A 59 -6.01 -17.63 -8.16
C PHE A 59 -7.13 -18.65 -7.92
N TRP A 60 -6.77 -19.93 -7.71
CA TRP A 60 -7.73 -20.98 -7.45
C TRP A 60 -8.47 -20.76 -6.13
N ARG A 61 -7.81 -20.20 -5.11
CA ARG A 61 -8.46 -19.88 -3.84
C ARG A 61 -9.53 -18.80 -3.99
N VAL A 62 -9.34 -17.80 -4.84
CA VAL A 62 -10.36 -16.79 -5.13
C VAL A 62 -11.64 -17.44 -5.65
N TRP A 63 -11.53 -18.50 -6.47
CA TRP A 63 -12.68 -19.26 -6.96
C TRP A 63 -13.28 -20.20 -5.92
N LYS A 64 -12.48 -20.74 -5.01
CA LYS A 64 -12.97 -21.66 -3.97
C LYS A 64 -13.65 -20.95 -2.82
N GLU A 65 -13.20 -19.77 -2.47
CA GLU A 65 -13.69 -18.99 -1.32
C GLU A 65 -14.20 -17.60 -1.73
N PRO A 66 -15.11 -17.50 -2.74
CA PRO A 66 -15.49 -16.22 -3.33
C PRO A 66 -16.17 -15.28 -2.32
N LYS A 67 -16.90 -15.83 -1.35
CA LYS A 67 -17.56 -15.05 -0.30
C LYS A 67 -16.54 -14.39 0.63
N LEU A 68 -15.51 -15.13 1.04
CA LEU A 68 -14.47 -14.64 1.95
C LEU A 68 -13.60 -13.58 1.26
N ILE A 69 -13.14 -13.88 0.04
CA ILE A 69 -12.35 -12.94 -0.76
C ILE A 69 -13.18 -11.72 -1.16
N GLY A 70 -14.42 -11.92 -1.62
CA GLY A 70 -15.32 -10.83 -1.98
C GLY A 70 -15.61 -9.89 -0.80
N MET A 71 -15.78 -10.43 0.40
CA MET A 71 -15.97 -9.65 1.62
C MET A 71 -14.76 -8.74 1.89
N GLY A 72 -13.54 -9.26 1.81
CA GLY A 72 -12.34 -8.47 2.05
C GLY A 72 -12.14 -7.39 0.99
N VAL A 73 -12.32 -7.74 -0.29
CA VAL A 73 -12.18 -6.79 -1.40
C VAL A 73 -13.24 -5.69 -1.36
N VAL A 74 -14.50 -6.06 -1.11
CA VAL A 74 -15.58 -5.06 -0.95
C VAL A 74 -15.28 -4.15 0.25
N SER A 75 -14.84 -4.72 1.37
CA SER A 75 -14.45 -3.92 2.54
C SER A 75 -13.34 -2.94 2.22
N GLN A 76 -12.30 -3.38 1.49
CA GLN A 76 -11.19 -2.53 1.06
C GLN A 76 -11.67 -1.31 0.28
N PHE A 77 -12.44 -1.52 -0.78
CA PHE A 77 -12.85 -0.47 -1.70
C PHE A 77 -14.09 0.31 -1.27
N LEU A 78 -14.82 -0.18 -0.27
CA LEU A 78 -15.94 0.55 0.32
C LEU A 78 -15.47 1.40 1.52
N ILE A 79 -14.73 0.79 2.45
CA ILE A 79 -14.37 1.43 3.71
C ILE A 79 -13.33 2.54 3.48
N MET A 80 -12.20 2.20 2.87
CA MET A 80 -11.07 3.11 2.84
C MET A 80 -11.33 4.38 2.03
N PRO A 81 -11.88 4.33 0.79
CA PRO A 81 -12.17 5.54 0.03
C PRO A 81 -13.23 6.42 0.71
N ALA A 82 -14.31 5.82 1.24
CA ALA A 82 -15.37 6.56 1.93
C ALA A 82 -14.84 7.19 3.24
N TRP A 83 -14.03 6.46 4.00
CA TRP A 83 -13.40 6.95 5.21
C TRP A 83 -12.39 8.07 4.93
N GLY A 84 -11.58 7.92 3.86
CA GLY A 84 -10.67 8.97 3.40
C GLY A 84 -11.40 10.24 2.98
N ALA A 85 -12.50 10.11 2.25
CA ALA A 85 -13.36 11.22 1.86
C ALA A 85 -14.01 11.90 3.08
N PHE A 86 -14.52 11.11 4.03
CA PHE A 86 -15.08 11.64 5.27
C PHE A 86 -14.04 12.44 6.08
N LEU A 87 -12.83 11.93 6.22
CA LEU A 87 -11.74 12.63 6.89
C LEU A 87 -11.35 13.92 6.16
N ALA A 88 -11.25 13.88 4.84
CA ALA A 88 -10.94 15.06 4.02
C ALA A 88 -11.97 16.16 4.22
N TRP A 89 -13.25 15.82 4.27
CA TRP A 89 -14.35 16.74 4.52
C TRP A 89 -14.37 17.21 5.98
N SER A 90 -14.35 16.31 6.95
CA SER A 90 -14.49 16.64 8.38
C SER A 90 -13.33 17.48 8.94
N MET A 91 -12.12 17.27 8.40
CA MET A 91 -10.92 18.04 8.77
C MET A 91 -10.73 19.28 7.88
N SER A 92 -11.63 19.55 6.94
CA SER A 92 -11.52 20.66 5.98
C SER A 92 -10.15 20.73 5.31
N LEU A 93 -9.66 19.59 4.83
CA LEU A 93 -8.33 19.51 4.24
C LEU A 93 -8.22 20.38 2.98
N PRO A 94 -7.06 21.04 2.74
CA PRO A 94 -6.78 21.66 1.45
C PRO A 94 -7.00 20.69 0.29
N SER A 95 -7.54 21.17 -0.84
CA SER A 95 -7.96 20.33 -1.97
C SER A 95 -6.90 19.32 -2.43
N GLU A 96 -5.64 19.74 -2.53
CA GLU A 96 -4.55 18.84 -2.92
C GLU A 96 -4.31 17.72 -1.89
N MET A 97 -4.37 18.04 -0.60
CA MET A 97 -4.22 17.03 0.46
C MET A 97 -5.41 16.07 0.49
N ALA A 98 -6.64 16.59 0.31
CA ALA A 98 -7.85 15.80 0.22
C ALA A 98 -7.75 14.78 -0.93
N VAL A 99 -7.35 15.24 -2.13
CA VAL A 99 -7.13 14.37 -3.29
C VAL A 99 -6.06 13.31 -3.00
N GLY A 100 -4.94 13.68 -2.39
CA GLY A 100 -3.87 12.74 -2.05
C GLY A 100 -4.31 11.69 -1.02
N LEU A 101 -5.07 12.10 0.00
CA LEU A 101 -5.61 11.20 1.02
C LEU A 101 -6.63 10.21 0.43
N ILE A 102 -7.55 10.71 -0.40
CA ILE A 102 -8.56 9.89 -1.09
C ILE A 102 -7.91 8.97 -2.12
N LEU A 103 -6.90 9.44 -2.86
CA LEU A 103 -6.16 8.63 -3.83
C LEU A 103 -5.50 7.43 -3.14
N VAL A 104 -4.75 7.65 -2.05
CA VAL A 104 -4.11 6.54 -1.34
C VAL A 104 -5.13 5.62 -0.70
N ALA A 105 -6.23 6.14 -0.18
CA ALA A 105 -7.34 5.36 0.36
C ALA A 105 -8.04 4.51 -0.71
N SER A 106 -8.05 4.96 -1.97
CA SER A 106 -8.61 4.24 -3.12
C SER A 106 -7.64 3.24 -3.77
N CYS A 107 -6.40 3.15 -3.29
CA CYS A 107 -5.44 2.13 -3.73
C CYS A 107 -5.81 0.74 -3.17
N PRO A 108 -5.31 -0.34 -3.77
CA PRO A 108 -5.50 -1.70 -3.24
C PRO A 108 -4.69 -1.92 -1.96
N GLY A 109 -4.84 -3.09 -1.34
CA GLY A 109 -3.98 -3.53 -0.24
C GLY A 109 -2.49 -3.50 -0.61
N GLY A 110 -1.66 -3.16 0.35
CA GLY A 110 -0.22 -3.03 0.15
C GLY A 110 0.49 -4.38 0.25
N THR A 111 1.49 -4.65 -0.61
CA THR A 111 2.27 -5.90 -0.56
C THR A 111 2.98 -6.13 0.79
N ALA A 112 3.25 -5.07 1.55
CA ALA A 112 3.81 -5.17 2.90
C ALA A 112 2.84 -5.76 3.92
N SER A 113 1.52 -5.77 3.65
CA SER A 113 0.50 -6.35 4.53
C SER A 113 0.75 -7.84 4.80
N ASN A 114 1.19 -8.60 3.79
CA ASN A 114 1.49 -10.03 3.93
C ASN A 114 2.54 -10.32 5.02
N VAL A 115 3.55 -9.45 5.15
CA VAL A 115 4.57 -9.57 6.21
C VAL A 115 3.96 -9.27 7.57
N VAL A 116 3.13 -8.24 7.67
CA VAL A 116 2.47 -7.87 8.94
C VAL A 116 1.46 -8.95 9.35
N VAL A 117 0.72 -9.53 8.39
CA VAL A 117 -0.18 -10.67 8.63
C VAL A 117 0.59 -11.88 9.17
N PHE A 118 1.75 -12.18 8.60
CA PHE A 118 2.62 -13.24 9.12
C PHE A 118 3.09 -12.94 10.55
N LEU A 119 3.54 -11.73 10.83
CA LEU A 119 3.96 -11.29 12.17
C LEU A 119 2.79 -11.31 13.16
N ALA A 120 1.57 -11.02 12.73
CA ALA A 120 0.36 -11.08 13.56
C ALA A 120 -0.15 -12.51 13.81
N LYS A 121 0.51 -13.55 13.28
CA LYS A 121 0.05 -14.95 13.27
C LYS A 121 -1.38 -15.07 12.72
N ALA A 122 -1.68 -14.32 11.69
CA ALA A 122 -2.95 -14.28 10.99
C ALA A 122 -2.92 -15.16 9.71
N ASN A 123 -3.95 -15.14 8.88
CA ASN A 123 -4.08 -15.99 7.70
C ASN A 123 -3.33 -15.41 6.50
N VAL A 124 -2.05 -15.77 6.35
CA VAL A 124 -1.18 -15.29 5.24
C VAL A 124 -1.74 -15.67 3.88
N ALA A 125 -2.32 -16.85 3.76
CA ALA A 125 -2.85 -17.33 2.48
C ALA A 125 -4.08 -16.51 2.03
N LEU A 126 -4.94 -16.12 2.99
CA LEU A 126 -6.02 -15.18 2.73
C LEU A 126 -5.49 -13.80 2.35
N SER A 127 -4.48 -13.29 3.06
CA SER A 127 -3.83 -12.01 2.79
C SER A 127 -3.30 -11.92 1.35
N VAL A 128 -2.53 -12.92 0.92
CA VAL A 128 -1.99 -12.97 -0.46
C VAL A 128 -3.12 -12.94 -1.48
N SER A 129 -4.18 -13.73 -1.27
CA SER A 129 -5.33 -13.78 -2.18
C SER A 129 -6.09 -12.45 -2.23
N LEU A 130 -6.27 -11.76 -1.09
CA LEU A 130 -6.91 -10.45 -1.00
C LEU A 130 -6.08 -9.36 -1.67
N THR A 131 -4.79 -9.31 -1.38
CA THR A 131 -3.87 -8.37 -2.02
C THR A 131 -3.85 -8.55 -3.54
N MET A 132 -3.80 -9.80 -4.04
CA MET A 132 -3.86 -10.10 -5.46
C MET A 132 -5.20 -9.66 -6.07
N ALA A 133 -6.32 -10.04 -5.48
CA ALA A 133 -7.66 -9.74 -6.00
C ALA A 133 -7.91 -8.22 -5.99
N SER A 134 -7.55 -7.53 -4.90
CA SER A 134 -7.68 -6.07 -4.82
C SER A 134 -6.76 -5.36 -5.83
N THR A 135 -5.53 -5.84 -6.04
CA THR A 135 -4.61 -5.27 -7.02
C THR A 135 -5.14 -5.37 -8.45
N LEU A 136 -5.75 -6.50 -8.82
CA LEU A 136 -6.37 -6.66 -10.14
C LEU A 136 -7.60 -5.74 -10.31
N LEU A 137 -8.45 -5.64 -9.29
CA LEU A 137 -9.63 -4.79 -9.33
C LEU A 137 -9.31 -3.30 -9.23
N ALA A 138 -8.19 -2.92 -8.64
CA ALA A 138 -7.71 -1.55 -8.54
C ALA A 138 -7.55 -0.87 -9.91
N ILE A 139 -7.32 -1.62 -10.98
CA ILE A 139 -7.21 -1.09 -12.34
C ILE A 139 -8.43 -0.23 -12.67
N PHE A 140 -9.61 -0.67 -12.29
CA PHE A 140 -10.88 0.01 -12.53
C PHE A 140 -11.35 0.79 -11.30
N LEU A 141 -11.27 0.18 -10.11
CA LEU A 141 -11.84 0.76 -8.90
C LEU A 141 -11.05 1.95 -8.39
N THR A 142 -9.72 1.95 -8.44
CA THR A 142 -8.92 3.09 -7.97
C THR A 142 -9.20 4.36 -8.76
N PRO A 143 -9.17 4.38 -10.12
CA PRO A 143 -9.53 5.58 -10.88
C PRO A 143 -10.97 6.03 -10.64
N TRP A 144 -11.92 5.08 -10.65
CA TRP A 144 -13.33 5.38 -10.48
C TRP A 144 -13.62 5.96 -9.08
N LEU A 145 -13.14 5.33 -8.01
CA LEU A 145 -13.36 5.79 -6.64
C LEU A 145 -12.63 7.10 -6.35
N THR A 146 -11.40 7.27 -6.88
CA THR A 146 -10.69 8.54 -6.76
C THR A 146 -11.48 9.67 -7.42
N ASN A 147 -12.00 9.44 -8.63
CA ASN A 147 -12.82 10.45 -9.31
C ASN A 147 -14.15 10.70 -8.58
N LEU A 148 -14.81 9.65 -8.09
CA LEU A 148 -16.07 9.75 -7.35
C LEU A 148 -15.94 10.59 -6.08
N TYR A 149 -14.90 10.35 -5.28
CA TYR A 149 -14.73 10.99 -3.98
C TYR A 149 -13.87 12.26 -4.02
N ALA A 150 -12.96 12.39 -4.96
CA ALA A 150 -12.03 13.52 -5.04
C ALA A 150 -12.25 14.42 -6.25
N GLY A 151 -13.09 14.04 -7.22
CA GLY A 151 -13.34 14.81 -8.44
C GLY A 151 -13.96 16.19 -8.24
N HIS A 152 -14.59 16.44 -7.09
CA HIS A 152 -15.11 17.76 -6.73
C HIS A 152 -14.04 18.70 -6.15
N TYR A 153 -12.90 18.17 -5.67
CA TYR A 153 -11.77 18.99 -5.22
C TYR A 153 -10.89 19.43 -6.39
N LEU A 154 -10.59 18.49 -7.30
CA LEU A 154 -9.74 18.71 -8.47
C LEU A 154 -10.23 17.85 -9.65
N ALA A 155 -10.07 18.33 -10.87
CA ALA A 155 -10.36 17.53 -12.07
C ALA A 155 -9.41 16.33 -12.17
N ILE A 156 -9.98 15.12 -12.28
CA ILE A 156 -9.24 13.86 -12.30
C ILE A 156 -9.50 13.15 -13.63
N ASP A 157 -8.44 12.91 -14.40
CA ASP A 157 -8.52 12.07 -15.60
C ASP A 157 -8.45 10.58 -15.20
N GLY A 158 -9.62 9.99 -15.00
CA GLY A 158 -9.74 8.58 -14.65
C GLY A 158 -9.18 7.63 -15.71
N TRP A 159 -9.23 8.00 -17.00
CA TRP A 159 -8.65 7.19 -18.08
C TRP A 159 -7.13 7.20 -18.05
N ALA A 160 -6.52 8.34 -17.80
CA ALA A 160 -5.08 8.45 -17.65
C ALA A 160 -4.58 7.66 -16.42
N LEU A 161 -5.32 7.72 -15.29
CA LEU A 161 -5.04 6.90 -14.11
C LEU A 161 -5.13 5.40 -14.43
N LEU A 162 -6.20 4.95 -15.10
CA LEU A 162 -6.39 3.56 -15.49
C LEU A 162 -5.23 3.06 -16.36
N LYS A 163 -4.85 3.80 -17.41
CA LYS A 163 -3.70 3.46 -18.27
C LYS A 163 -2.40 3.35 -17.46
N SER A 164 -2.21 4.24 -16.50
CA SER A 164 -1.01 4.21 -15.64
C SER A 164 -0.98 2.98 -14.75
N ILE A 165 -2.11 2.59 -14.15
CA ILE A 165 -2.19 1.37 -13.32
C ILE A 165 -1.96 0.12 -14.19
N LEU A 166 -2.51 0.06 -15.38
CA LEU A 166 -2.23 -1.03 -16.33
C LEU A 166 -0.73 -1.19 -16.59
N LEU A 167 -0.03 -0.08 -16.85
CA LEU A 167 1.38 -0.10 -17.20
C LEU A 167 2.30 -0.33 -15.99
N ILE A 168 2.00 0.28 -14.84
CA ILE A 168 2.90 0.28 -13.69
C ILE A 168 2.63 -0.92 -12.76
N VAL A 169 1.41 -1.48 -12.79
CA VAL A 169 1.01 -2.60 -11.91
C VAL A 169 0.75 -3.86 -12.71
N LEU A 170 -0.27 -3.88 -13.57
CA LEU A 170 -0.71 -5.12 -14.22
C LEU A 170 0.37 -5.70 -15.13
N PHE A 171 0.98 -4.86 -15.97
CA PHE A 171 1.99 -5.30 -16.94
C PHE A 171 3.21 -5.94 -16.24
N PRO A 172 3.85 -5.32 -15.21
CA PRO A 172 4.93 -5.97 -14.49
C PRO A 172 4.51 -7.23 -13.73
N VAL A 173 3.32 -7.26 -13.11
CA VAL A 173 2.80 -8.46 -12.43
C VAL A 173 2.65 -9.60 -13.44
N PHE A 174 2.06 -9.33 -14.60
CA PHE A 174 1.90 -10.32 -15.66
C PHE A 174 3.24 -10.83 -16.19
N LEU A 175 4.21 -9.92 -16.42
CA LEU A 175 5.57 -10.29 -16.79
C LEU A 175 6.24 -11.16 -15.73
N GLY A 176 6.02 -10.88 -14.45
CA GLY A 176 6.55 -11.69 -13.35
C GLY A 176 5.98 -13.11 -13.33
N LEU A 177 4.66 -13.25 -13.54
CA LEU A 177 3.99 -14.54 -13.68
C LEU A 177 4.52 -15.32 -14.90
N LEU A 178 4.66 -14.65 -16.04
CA LEU A 178 5.20 -15.26 -17.27
C LEU A 178 6.66 -15.69 -17.08
N TRP A 179 7.47 -14.83 -16.48
CA TRP A 179 8.87 -15.15 -16.16
C TRP A 179 8.97 -16.40 -15.28
N LYS A 180 8.12 -16.48 -14.24
CA LYS A 180 8.07 -17.66 -13.37
C LYS A 180 7.76 -18.94 -14.15
N ARG A 181 6.84 -18.86 -15.11
CA ARG A 181 6.45 -20.00 -15.94
C ARG A 181 7.56 -20.45 -16.88
N VAL A 182 8.31 -19.50 -17.47
CA VAL A 182 9.35 -19.80 -18.49
C VAL A 182 10.69 -20.11 -17.83
N PHE A 183 11.06 -19.37 -16.78
CA PHE A 183 12.36 -19.40 -16.13
C PHE A 183 12.24 -19.77 -14.65
N GLU A 184 11.65 -20.90 -14.33
CA GLU A 184 11.31 -21.32 -12.96
C GLU A 184 12.50 -21.25 -11.98
N LYS A 185 13.72 -21.64 -12.42
CA LYS A 185 14.92 -21.62 -11.55
C LYS A 185 15.31 -20.20 -11.13
N SER A 186 15.32 -19.26 -12.08
CA SER A 186 15.64 -17.86 -11.78
C SER A 186 14.52 -17.18 -11.00
N ALA A 187 13.26 -17.48 -11.32
CA ALA A 187 12.12 -16.95 -10.59
C ALA A 187 12.11 -17.40 -9.11
N ARG A 188 12.48 -18.65 -8.82
CA ARG A 188 12.66 -19.15 -7.44
C ARG A 188 13.75 -18.40 -6.68
N LEU A 189 14.84 -18.01 -7.33
CA LEU A 189 15.88 -17.22 -6.69
C LEU A 189 15.40 -15.78 -6.42
N VAL A 190 14.78 -15.14 -7.44
CA VAL A 190 14.26 -13.79 -7.32
C VAL A 190 13.13 -13.69 -6.29
N SER A 191 12.22 -14.67 -6.24
CA SER A 191 11.12 -14.67 -5.27
C SER A 191 11.59 -14.71 -3.82
N ARG A 192 12.75 -15.32 -3.53
CA ARG A 192 13.35 -15.31 -2.19
C ARG A 192 13.85 -13.93 -1.76
N VAL A 193 14.38 -13.14 -2.70
CA VAL A 193 14.92 -11.81 -2.42
C VAL A 193 13.93 -10.69 -2.73
N SER A 194 12.83 -11.00 -3.42
CA SER A 194 11.79 -10.04 -3.81
C SER A 194 11.24 -9.22 -2.63
N PRO A 195 10.96 -9.79 -1.44
CA PRO A 195 10.52 -8.99 -0.31
C PRO A 195 11.56 -7.94 0.13
N LEU A 196 12.85 -8.29 0.09
CA LEU A 196 13.93 -7.37 0.41
C LEU A 196 14.05 -6.26 -0.63
N ILE A 197 13.97 -6.61 -1.92
CA ILE A 197 13.98 -5.65 -3.04
C ILE A 197 12.79 -4.70 -2.91
N SER A 198 11.59 -5.21 -2.60
CA SER A 198 10.39 -4.40 -2.39
C SER A 198 10.57 -3.41 -1.24
N VAL A 199 11.09 -3.86 -0.10
CA VAL A 199 11.38 -2.99 1.05
C VAL A 199 12.35 -1.87 0.64
N LEU A 200 13.45 -2.20 -0.04
CA LEU A 200 14.44 -1.23 -0.47
C LEU A 200 13.82 -0.16 -1.38
N PHE A 201 13.10 -0.57 -2.42
CA PHE A 201 12.48 0.38 -3.35
C PHE A 201 11.38 1.21 -2.70
N ILE A 202 10.57 0.63 -1.79
CA ILE A 202 9.58 1.41 -1.03
C ILE A 202 10.29 2.47 -0.18
N LEU A 203 11.37 2.11 0.52
CA LEU A 203 12.12 3.05 1.33
C LEU A 203 12.75 4.18 0.49
N LEU A 204 13.28 3.87 -0.68
CA LEU A 204 13.83 4.89 -1.61
C LEU A 204 12.73 5.81 -2.13
N ILE A 205 11.57 5.29 -2.52
CA ILE A 205 10.42 6.07 -3.00
C ILE A 205 9.92 6.99 -1.88
N VAL A 206 9.69 6.44 -0.68
CA VAL A 206 9.23 7.21 0.49
C VAL A 206 10.25 8.28 0.84
N GLY A 207 11.53 7.91 0.93
CA GLY A 207 12.62 8.81 1.24
C GLY A 207 12.69 9.99 0.27
N TYR A 208 12.63 9.71 -1.04
CA TYR A 208 12.61 10.75 -2.06
C TYR A 208 11.40 11.69 -1.92
N VAL A 209 10.18 11.14 -1.79
CA VAL A 209 8.97 11.97 -1.72
C VAL A 209 8.96 12.84 -0.46
N LEU A 210 9.35 12.29 0.69
CA LEU A 210 9.45 13.05 1.94
C LEU A 210 10.52 14.15 1.83
N ALA A 211 11.69 13.84 1.26
CA ALA A 211 12.77 14.80 1.04
C ALA A 211 12.34 15.92 0.07
N ALA A 212 11.76 15.55 -1.07
CA ALA A 212 11.34 16.51 -2.10
C ALA A 212 10.17 17.41 -1.69
N LYS A 213 9.39 16.99 -0.69
CA LYS A 213 8.22 17.73 -0.16
C LYS A 213 8.40 18.16 1.30
N ARG A 214 9.65 18.20 1.78
CA ARG A 214 10.00 18.48 3.17
C ARG A 214 9.32 19.73 3.73
N ASP A 215 9.43 20.85 3.06
CA ASP A 215 8.94 22.14 3.57
C ASP A 215 7.40 22.16 3.65
N ILE A 216 6.73 21.53 2.68
CA ILE A 216 5.27 21.35 2.69
C ILE A 216 4.87 20.46 3.87
N ILE A 217 5.55 19.34 4.04
CA ILE A 217 5.24 18.39 5.13
C ILE A 217 5.44 19.06 6.49
N LEU A 218 6.53 19.81 6.68
CA LEU A 218 6.80 20.49 7.93
C LEU A 218 5.79 21.64 8.18
N GLY A 219 5.36 22.36 7.14
CA GLY A 219 4.36 23.43 7.25
C GLY A 219 2.96 22.93 7.62
N TYR A 220 2.60 21.71 7.23
CA TYR A 220 1.28 21.09 7.50
C TYR A 220 1.37 19.82 8.35
N TRP A 221 2.47 19.67 9.10
CA TRP A 221 2.80 18.44 9.82
C TRP A 221 1.66 17.85 10.64
N SER A 222 1.05 18.69 11.51
CA SER A 222 -0.02 18.24 12.40
C SER A 222 -1.25 17.78 11.63
N THR A 223 -1.68 18.53 10.63
CA THR A 223 -2.87 18.21 9.82
C THR A 223 -2.66 16.94 8.99
N LEU A 224 -1.52 16.84 8.29
CA LEU A 224 -1.18 15.68 7.46
C LEU A 224 -1.05 14.41 8.30
N LEU A 225 -0.27 14.47 9.37
CA LEU A 225 -0.02 13.31 10.21
C LEU A 225 -1.32 12.83 10.87
N THR A 226 -2.13 13.76 11.40
CA THR A 226 -3.42 13.43 12.01
C THR A 226 -4.35 12.76 11.00
N ALA A 227 -4.51 13.34 9.80
CA ALA A 227 -5.37 12.78 8.76
C ALA A 227 -4.95 11.35 8.38
N VAL A 228 -3.64 11.13 8.19
CA VAL A 228 -3.10 9.82 7.79
C VAL A 228 -3.18 8.79 8.93
N ILE A 229 -2.94 9.20 10.19
CA ILE A 229 -3.12 8.32 11.35
C ILE A 229 -4.58 7.87 11.45
N PHE A 230 -5.54 8.81 11.38
CA PHE A 230 -6.96 8.47 11.44
C PHE A 230 -7.42 7.63 10.25
N LEU A 231 -6.86 7.87 9.05
CA LEU A 231 -7.14 7.05 7.88
C LEU A 231 -6.81 5.58 8.16
N HIS A 232 -5.58 5.31 8.57
CA HIS A 232 -5.14 3.94 8.77
C HIS A 232 -5.73 3.31 10.04
N PHE A 233 -5.80 4.05 11.14
CA PHE A 233 -6.44 3.55 12.35
C PHE A 233 -7.90 3.13 12.08
N GLY A 234 -8.66 3.97 11.37
CA GLY A 234 -10.02 3.64 10.94
C GLY A 234 -10.06 2.41 10.03
N GLY A 235 -9.14 2.30 9.07
CA GLY A 235 -9.03 1.14 8.19
C GLY A 235 -8.76 -0.17 8.94
N PHE A 236 -7.80 -0.18 9.86
CA PHE A 236 -7.50 -1.35 10.71
C PHE A 236 -8.69 -1.70 11.60
N PHE A 237 -9.31 -0.72 12.23
CA PHE A 237 -10.45 -0.91 13.13
C PHE A 237 -11.67 -1.43 12.38
N LEU A 238 -12.08 -0.75 11.31
CA LEU A 238 -13.27 -1.12 10.54
C LEU A 238 -13.07 -2.47 9.81
N GLY A 239 -11.87 -2.74 9.30
CA GLY A 239 -11.52 -4.05 8.73
C GLY A 239 -11.66 -5.18 9.75
N TYR A 240 -11.21 -4.97 10.99
CA TYR A 240 -11.40 -5.94 12.07
C TYR A 240 -12.89 -6.15 12.39
N ILE A 241 -13.66 -5.08 12.49
CA ILE A 241 -15.10 -5.11 12.76
C ILE A 241 -15.84 -5.91 11.68
N VAL A 242 -15.48 -5.77 10.40
CA VAL A 242 -16.06 -6.58 9.32
C VAL A 242 -15.89 -8.07 9.63
N GLY A 243 -14.68 -8.52 9.98
CA GLY A 243 -14.44 -9.92 10.34
C GLY A 243 -15.34 -10.38 11.49
N VAL A 244 -15.47 -9.57 12.54
CA VAL A 244 -16.31 -9.87 13.71
C VAL A 244 -17.80 -9.95 13.32
N LEU A 245 -18.30 -8.99 12.55
CA LEU A 245 -19.71 -8.95 12.12
C LEU A 245 -20.10 -10.16 11.27
N PHE A 246 -19.17 -10.64 10.45
CA PHE A 246 -19.37 -11.85 9.65
C PHE A 246 -18.95 -13.14 10.37
N LYS A 247 -18.75 -13.07 11.70
CA LYS A 247 -18.43 -14.22 12.57
C LYS A 247 -17.22 -15.03 12.08
N ARG A 248 -16.18 -14.32 11.61
CA ARG A 248 -14.93 -14.93 11.19
C ARG A 248 -14.05 -15.26 12.39
N ASP A 249 -13.15 -16.23 12.22
CA ASP A 249 -12.20 -16.54 13.26
C ASP A 249 -11.19 -15.38 13.52
N GLN A 250 -10.47 -15.44 14.61
CA GLN A 250 -9.54 -14.39 15.01
C GLN A 250 -8.42 -14.14 13.98
N SER A 251 -7.99 -15.20 13.29
CA SER A 251 -6.94 -15.12 12.27
C SER A 251 -7.45 -14.36 11.04
N GLU A 252 -8.68 -14.64 10.61
CA GLU A 252 -9.34 -13.93 9.52
C GLU A 252 -9.67 -12.48 9.89
N CYS A 253 -10.17 -12.21 11.11
CA CYS A 253 -10.42 -10.85 11.59
C CYS A 253 -9.16 -9.98 11.58
N ARG A 254 -8.03 -10.52 12.04
CA ARG A 254 -6.72 -9.84 11.99
C ARG A 254 -6.27 -9.62 10.55
N THR A 255 -6.50 -10.60 9.67
CA THR A 255 -6.17 -10.48 8.24
C THR A 255 -6.96 -9.36 7.59
N PHE A 256 -8.29 -9.29 7.79
CA PHE A 256 -9.11 -8.19 7.28
C PHE A 256 -8.67 -6.83 7.83
N ALA A 257 -8.37 -6.75 9.13
CA ALA A 257 -7.86 -5.53 9.71
C ALA A 257 -6.61 -5.01 8.99
N ILE A 258 -5.63 -5.91 8.77
CA ILE A 258 -4.34 -5.56 8.15
C ILE A 258 -4.53 -5.24 6.67
N GLU A 259 -5.27 -6.04 5.92
CA GLU A 259 -5.48 -5.83 4.48
C GLU A 259 -6.24 -4.53 4.19
N VAL A 260 -7.29 -4.21 4.95
CA VAL A 260 -8.04 -2.96 4.80
C VAL A 260 -7.23 -1.78 5.32
N GLY A 261 -6.51 -1.95 6.43
CA GLY A 261 -5.74 -0.87 7.05
C GLY A 261 -4.44 -0.50 6.33
N MET A 262 -3.86 -1.40 5.53
CA MET A 262 -2.58 -1.18 4.84
C MET A 262 -2.77 -0.97 3.34
N GLN A 263 -2.50 0.24 2.87
CA GLN A 263 -2.68 0.63 1.48
C GLN A 263 -1.41 0.44 0.65
N ASN A 264 -1.56 0.27 -0.66
CA ASN A 264 -0.45 0.36 -1.61
C ASN A 264 -0.04 1.83 -1.82
N SER A 265 0.62 2.39 -0.81
CA SER A 265 1.10 3.77 -0.83
C SER A 265 2.11 4.03 -1.94
N GLY A 266 2.88 3.01 -2.36
CA GLY A 266 3.78 3.09 -3.50
C GLY A 266 3.03 3.41 -4.79
N LEU A 267 1.88 2.75 -5.01
CA LEU A 267 1.00 3.06 -6.14
C LEU A 267 0.44 4.48 -6.02
N GLY A 268 -0.05 4.85 -4.83
CA GLY A 268 -0.54 6.21 -4.58
C GLY A 268 0.51 7.28 -4.91
N MET A 269 1.76 7.09 -4.46
CA MET A 269 2.87 7.99 -4.77
C MET A 269 3.19 8.05 -6.27
N ALA A 270 3.21 6.91 -6.96
CA ALA A 270 3.50 6.85 -8.40
C ALA A 270 2.41 7.55 -9.23
N LEU A 271 1.13 7.32 -8.89
CA LEU A 271 0.00 7.99 -9.55
C LEU A 271 0.00 9.49 -9.27
N ALA A 272 0.23 9.89 -8.01
CA ALA A 272 0.32 11.30 -7.63
C ALA A 272 1.48 12.00 -8.32
N SER A 273 2.66 11.37 -8.39
CA SER A 273 3.82 11.91 -9.10
C SER A 273 3.58 12.14 -10.59
N ARG A 274 2.86 11.21 -11.22
CA ARG A 274 2.64 11.22 -12.68
C ARG A 274 1.52 12.16 -13.11
N HIS A 275 0.39 12.16 -12.37
CA HIS A 275 -0.82 12.86 -12.77
C HIS A 275 -1.01 14.22 -12.09
N PHE A 276 -0.35 14.44 -10.95
CA PHE A 276 -0.45 15.65 -10.14
C PHE A 276 0.93 16.26 -9.87
N SER A 277 1.87 16.17 -10.81
CA SER A 277 3.24 16.64 -10.63
C SER A 277 3.34 18.15 -10.36
N HIS A 278 2.36 18.93 -10.84
CA HIS A 278 2.22 20.37 -10.61
C HIS A 278 1.52 20.71 -9.27
N LEU A 279 0.98 19.71 -8.57
CA LEU A 279 0.28 19.83 -7.29
C LEU A 279 1.04 19.07 -6.19
N PRO A 280 2.05 19.69 -5.58
CA PRO A 280 3.02 18.99 -4.75
C PRO A 280 2.43 18.36 -3.49
N MET A 281 1.31 18.90 -2.97
CA MET A 281 0.67 18.38 -1.75
C MET A 281 -0.07 17.06 -1.97
N VAL A 282 -0.42 16.67 -3.21
CA VAL A 282 -1.13 15.41 -3.49
C VAL A 282 -0.28 14.18 -3.13
N GLN A 283 1.06 14.28 -3.26
CA GLN A 283 1.95 13.15 -2.95
C GLN A 283 2.17 12.94 -1.44
N THR A 284 2.01 13.99 -0.63
CA THR A 284 2.42 13.98 0.79
C THR A 284 1.61 13.00 1.64
N PRO A 285 0.27 12.90 1.55
CA PRO A 285 -0.49 11.88 2.28
C PRO A 285 -0.09 10.46 1.88
N CYS A 286 0.21 10.22 0.59
CA CYS A 286 0.64 8.90 0.13
C CYS A 286 1.99 8.48 0.75
N ALA A 287 2.94 9.39 0.86
CA ALA A 287 4.24 9.10 1.43
C ALA A 287 4.16 8.85 2.95
N LEU A 288 3.43 9.70 3.68
CA LEU A 288 3.20 9.50 5.11
C LEU A 288 2.40 8.23 5.40
N SER A 289 1.46 7.88 4.53
CA SER A 289 0.70 6.64 4.60
C SER A 289 1.61 5.41 4.67
N ALA A 290 2.67 5.34 3.85
CA ALA A 290 3.61 4.21 3.85
C ALA A 290 4.30 4.00 5.20
N VAL A 291 4.62 5.08 5.91
CA VAL A 291 5.25 5.01 7.24
C VAL A 291 4.21 4.65 8.30
N VAL A 292 3.09 5.37 8.31
CA VAL A 292 2.08 5.27 9.36
C VAL A 292 1.41 3.91 9.40
N HIS A 293 0.98 3.36 8.25
CA HIS A 293 0.31 2.06 8.26
C HIS A 293 1.26 0.92 8.66
N CYS A 294 2.53 1.01 8.30
CA CYS A 294 3.53 0.03 8.72
C CYS A 294 3.74 0.06 10.23
N LEU A 295 3.78 1.25 10.83
CA LEU A 295 3.90 1.40 12.28
C LEU A 295 2.67 0.84 13.00
N ILE A 296 1.46 1.27 12.62
CA ILE A 296 0.22 0.81 13.24
C ILE A 296 0.08 -0.70 13.09
N GLY A 297 0.28 -1.24 11.89
CA GLY A 297 0.19 -2.67 11.62
C GLY A 297 1.17 -3.49 12.45
N SER A 298 2.41 -3.02 12.60
CA SER A 298 3.43 -3.72 13.41
C SER A 298 3.13 -3.66 14.90
N LEU A 299 2.63 -2.52 15.41
CA LEU A 299 2.18 -2.41 16.79
C LEU A 299 0.99 -3.33 17.07
N LEU A 300 0.03 -3.42 16.17
CA LEU A 300 -1.09 -4.35 16.28
C LEU A 300 -0.61 -5.81 16.26
N ALA A 301 0.30 -6.17 15.36
CA ALA A 301 0.87 -7.51 15.28
C ALA A 301 1.61 -7.88 16.58
N PHE A 302 2.40 -6.96 17.12
CA PHE A 302 3.06 -7.12 18.39
C PHE A 302 2.05 -7.33 19.53
N TRP A 303 1.04 -6.48 19.62
CA TRP A 303 0.01 -6.56 20.65
C TRP A 303 -0.79 -7.88 20.59
N TRP A 304 -1.20 -8.31 19.39
CA TRP A 304 -1.91 -9.58 19.22
C TRP A 304 -1.10 -10.81 19.56
N ASN A 305 0.22 -10.75 19.42
CA ASN A 305 1.11 -11.86 19.80
C ASN A 305 1.32 -11.99 21.29
N HIS A 306 1.16 -10.91 22.05
CA HIS A 306 1.36 -10.89 23.51
C HIS A 306 0.06 -11.04 24.29
N LYS A 307 -1.11 -10.96 23.66
CA LYS A 307 -2.37 -11.38 24.26
C LYS A 307 -2.42 -12.92 24.28
N LYS A 308 -2.21 -13.52 25.47
CA LYS A 308 -2.49 -14.93 25.73
C LYS A 308 -3.98 -15.21 25.67
#